data_2c6667111bdaef77310cc2ba273b25cf
#
_entry.id   2c6667111bdaef77310cc2ba273b25cf
#
_cell.length_a   1.000
_cell.length_b   1.000
_cell.length_c   1.000
_cell.angle_alpha   90.00
_cell.angle_beta   90.00
_cell.angle_gamma   90.00
#
_symmetry.space_group_name_H-M   'P 1'
#
loop_
_entity.id
_entity.type
_entity.pdbx_description
1 polymer ?
#
loop_
_entity_poly.entity_id
_entity_poly.type
_entity_poly.pdbx_seq_one_letter_code
_entity_poly.pdbx_strand_id
1 'polypeptide(L)'
;MTINLVNLVGRAGGDPEVRYFESGSVLCNLTLAVNRPTSRTDQPDWFNLEIWGKTAEIAANYVKKGSLLGIQGTLKIETFTNRNGHESSKPVIRVNRLDLLGSKRDVDPNAVDNYN
;
A
#
# COMPACT_ATOMS: atom_id res chain seq x y z
N MET A 1 8.06 6.59 -25.90
CA MET A 1 8.54 6.21 -24.55
C MET A 1 7.51 6.57 -23.50
N THR A 2 7.31 5.71 -22.55
CA THR A 2 6.39 5.97 -21.43
C THR A 2 7.13 5.76 -20.12
N ILE A 3 7.00 6.72 -19.21
CA ILE A 3 7.52 6.57 -17.86
C ILE A 3 6.34 6.70 -16.89
N ASN A 4 6.13 5.69 -16.09
CA ASN A 4 5.10 5.69 -15.06
C ASN A 4 5.68 4.98 -13.84
N LEU A 5 6.23 5.76 -12.93
CA LEU A 5 6.93 5.23 -11.77
C LEU A 5 6.59 6.05 -10.55
N VAL A 6 6.17 5.36 -9.50
CA VAL A 6 5.85 5.97 -8.21
C VAL A 6 6.70 5.29 -7.15
N ASN A 7 7.40 6.08 -6.37
CA ASN A 7 8.15 5.62 -5.20
C ASN A 7 7.63 6.36 -3.98
N LEU A 8 7.16 5.62 -2.99
CA LEU A 8 6.61 6.22 -1.78
C LEU A 8 7.13 5.49 -0.55
N VAL A 9 7.32 6.24 0.51
CA VAL A 9 7.55 5.70 1.85
C VAL A 9 6.47 6.28 2.75
N GLY A 10 5.80 5.41 3.47
CA GLY A 10 4.72 5.84 4.37
C GLY A 10 4.33 4.71 5.31
N ARG A 11 3.23 4.94 6.01
CA ARG A 11 2.74 3.96 6.97
C ARG A 11 1.40 3.41 6.51
N ALA A 12 1.21 2.10 6.73
CA ALA A 12 -0.04 1.44 6.42
C ALA A 12 -1.17 2.06 7.23
N GLY A 13 -2.26 2.40 6.55
CA GLY A 13 -3.41 3.03 7.18
C GLY A 13 -4.34 2.06 7.87
N GLY A 14 -4.17 0.78 7.62
CA GLY A 14 -4.96 -0.28 8.21
C GLY A 14 -4.34 -1.62 7.91
N ASP A 15 -4.97 -2.68 8.37
CA ASP A 15 -4.54 -4.02 8.01
C ASP A 15 -4.90 -4.31 6.55
N PRO A 16 -4.09 -5.11 5.84
CA PRO A 16 -4.36 -5.42 4.45
C PRO A 16 -5.67 -6.19 4.26
N GLU A 17 -6.40 -5.83 3.22
CA GLU A 17 -7.57 -6.61 2.80
C GLU A 17 -7.13 -7.57 1.71
N VAL A 18 -7.27 -8.86 1.96
CA VAL A 18 -6.78 -9.90 1.06
C VAL A 18 -7.93 -10.60 0.39
N ARG A 19 -7.82 -10.78 -0.92
CA ARG A 19 -8.80 -11.54 -1.72
C ARG A 19 -8.10 -12.67 -2.45
N TYR A 20 -8.72 -13.84 -2.41
CA TYR A 20 -8.25 -15.01 -3.14
C TYR A 20 -9.23 -15.31 -4.26
N PHE A 21 -8.70 -15.47 -5.46
CA PHE A 21 -9.50 -15.75 -6.64
C PHE A 21 -9.41 -17.24 -7.01
N GLU A 22 -10.43 -17.73 -7.71
CA GLU A 22 -10.46 -19.13 -8.16
C GLU A 22 -9.27 -19.49 -9.03
N SER A 23 -8.73 -18.53 -9.75
CA SER A 23 -7.54 -18.72 -10.58
C SER A 23 -6.27 -18.96 -9.78
N GLY A 24 -6.31 -18.81 -8.47
CA GLY A 24 -5.14 -18.89 -7.60
C GLY A 24 -4.46 -17.54 -7.37
N SER A 25 -4.95 -16.49 -8.00
CA SER A 25 -4.40 -15.15 -7.79
C SER A 25 -4.74 -14.60 -6.41
N VAL A 26 -3.83 -13.84 -5.85
CA VAL A 26 -4.01 -13.17 -4.56
C VAL A 26 -3.90 -11.68 -4.78
N LEU A 27 -4.87 -10.94 -4.28
CA LEU A 27 -4.90 -9.48 -4.33
C LEU A 27 -4.94 -8.94 -2.91
N CYS A 28 -4.08 -7.98 -2.63
CA CYS A 28 -4.09 -7.27 -1.36
C CYS A 28 -4.36 -5.80 -1.63
N ASN A 29 -5.36 -5.25 -0.97
CA ASN A 29 -5.67 -3.82 -1.01
C ASN A 29 -5.22 -3.20 0.31
N LEU A 30 -4.55 -2.07 0.21
CA LEU A 30 -3.95 -1.41 1.36
C LEU A 30 -3.94 0.09 1.13
N THR A 31 -4.14 0.87 2.19
CA THR A 31 -3.95 2.31 2.12
C THR A 31 -2.60 2.68 2.73
N LEU A 32 -1.95 3.67 2.14
CA LEU A 32 -0.66 4.16 2.60
C LEU A 32 -0.77 5.64 2.91
N ALA A 33 -0.37 6.02 4.11
CA ALA A 33 -0.33 7.41 4.55
C ALA A 33 1.08 7.94 4.35
N VAL A 34 1.21 8.96 3.52
CA VAL A 34 2.49 9.59 3.21
C VAL A 34 2.46 11.04 3.65
N ASN A 35 3.38 11.43 4.51
CA ASN A 35 3.46 12.80 4.99
C ASN A 35 4.02 13.72 3.91
N ARG A 36 3.42 14.89 3.77
CA ARG A 36 3.94 15.92 2.87
C ARG A 36 5.16 16.58 3.51
N PRO A 37 6.28 16.67 2.80
CA PRO A 37 7.50 17.25 3.38
C PRO A 37 7.36 18.70 3.81
N THR A 38 6.49 19.45 3.15
CA THR A 38 6.31 20.89 3.38
C THR A 38 5.01 21.24 4.08
N SER A 39 4.25 20.24 4.50
CA SER A 39 2.97 20.47 5.15
C SER A 39 3.16 20.96 6.58
N ARG A 40 2.36 21.95 6.96
CA ARG A 40 2.30 22.44 8.34
C ARG A 40 1.23 21.72 9.14
N THR A 41 0.46 20.86 8.49
CA THR A 41 -0.57 20.07 9.14
C THR A 41 -0.08 18.63 9.28
N ASP A 42 -0.65 17.93 10.26
CA ASP A 42 -0.30 16.54 10.50
C ASP A 42 -1.08 15.59 9.58
N GLN A 43 -1.75 16.12 8.58
CA GLN A 43 -2.55 15.29 7.68
C GLN A 43 -1.70 14.75 6.54
N PRO A 44 -1.62 13.42 6.44
CA PRO A 44 -0.91 12.81 5.32
C PRO A 44 -1.77 12.78 4.06
N ASP A 45 -1.10 12.52 2.94
CA ASP A 45 -1.81 12.11 1.73
C ASP A 45 -2.06 10.62 1.80
N TRP A 46 -3.24 10.20 1.37
CA TRP A 46 -3.64 8.80 1.40
C TRP A 46 -3.61 8.23 0.00
N PHE A 47 -2.93 7.11 -0.15
CA PHE A 47 -2.82 6.42 -1.44
C PHE A 47 -3.42 5.03 -1.34
N ASN A 48 -4.15 4.64 -2.38
CA ASN A 48 -4.67 3.29 -2.49
C ASN A 48 -3.65 2.42 -3.21
N LEU A 49 -3.28 1.32 -2.59
CA LEU A 49 -2.31 0.38 -3.14
C LEU A 49 -3.02 -0.91 -3.55
N GLU A 50 -2.60 -1.44 -4.69
CA GLU A 50 -3.05 -2.72 -5.20
C GLU A 50 -1.82 -3.62 -5.34
N ILE A 51 -1.82 -4.74 -4.62
CA ILE A 51 -0.66 -5.63 -4.54
C ILE A 51 -1.10 -7.02 -4.96
N TRP A 52 -0.37 -7.61 -5.90
CA TRP A 52 -0.72 -8.92 -6.46
C TRP A 52 0.33 -9.98 -6.18
N GLY A 53 -0.10 -11.23 -6.19
CA GLY A 53 0.76 -12.40 -6.18
C GLY A 53 1.56 -12.58 -4.90
N LYS A 54 2.83 -12.94 -5.05
CA LYS A 54 3.70 -13.18 -3.90
C LYS A 54 3.87 -11.96 -3.03
N THR A 55 3.94 -10.79 -3.64
CA THR A 55 4.04 -9.54 -2.90
C THR A 55 2.79 -9.32 -2.06
N ALA A 56 1.63 -9.69 -2.57
CA ALA A 56 0.38 -9.63 -1.80
C ALA A 56 0.42 -10.57 -0.59
N GLU A 57 0.97 -11.75 -0.75
CA GLU A 57 1.11 -12.69 0.36
C GLU A 57 2.05 -12.16 1.44
N ILE A 58 3.13 -11.53 1.03
CA ILE A 58 4.07 -10.89 1.97
C ILE A 58 3.35 -9.78 2.73
N ALA A 59 2.60 -8.94 2.03
CA ALA A 59 1.83 -7.89 2.67
C ALA A 59 0.82 -8.47 3.66
N ALA A 60 0.10 -9.51 3.26
CA ALA A 60 -0.90 -10.15 4.11
C ALA A 60 -0.30 -10.71 5.40
N ASN A 61 0.91 -11.24 5.31
CA ASN A 61 1.56 -11.88 6.44
C ASN A 61 2.29 -10.92 7.38
N TYR A 62 2.81 -9.83 6.85
CA TYR A 62 3.73 -8.98 7.62
C TYR A 62 3.27 -7.56 7.84
N VAL A 63 2.37 -7.04 7.02
CA VAL A 63 1.93 -5.65 7.13
C VAL A 63 0.78 -5.54 8.12
N LYS A 64 0.88 -4.55 8.99
CA LYS A 64 -0.18 -4.23 9.96
C LYS A 64 -0.40 -2.72 9.92
N LYS A 65 -1.51 -2.27 10.46
CA LYS A 65 -1.77 -0.84 10.62
C LYS A 65 -0.57 -0.18 11.29
N GLY A 66 -0.05 0.87 10.67
CA GLY A 66 1.08 1.62 11.18
C GLY A 66 2.44 1.14 10.71
N SER A 67 2.53 0.00 10.00
CA SER A 67 3.81 -0.50 9.49
C SER A 67 4.45 0.52 8.53
N LEU A 68 5.75 0.71 8.67
CA LEU A 68 6.52 1.57 7.77
C LEU A 68 6.91 0.79 6.52
N LEU A 69 6.49 1.30 5.37
CA LEU A 69 6.66 0.60 4.09
C LEU A 69 7.29 1.51 3.06
N GLY A 70 8.12 0.92 2.20
CA GLY A 70 8.51 1.54 0.95
C GLY A 70 7.87 0.78 -0.19
N ILE A 71 7.31 1.50 -1.14
CA ILE A 71 6.72 0.86 -2.32
C ILE A 71 7.23 1.50 -3.59
N GLN A 72 7.30 0.69 -4.63
CA GLN A 72 7.54 1.15 -5.97
C GLN A 72 6.48 0.54 -6.86
N GLY A 73 5.89 1.36 -7.70
CA GLY A 73 4.83 0.88 -8.56
C GLY A 73 4.49 1.83 -9.68
N THR A 74 3.36 1.55 -10.30
CA THR A 74 2.82 2.37 -11.38
C THR A 74 1.49 2.95 -10.94
N LEU A 75 1.24 4.17 -11.39
CA LEU A 75 -0.03 4.84 -11.13
C LEU A 75 -1.02 4.47 -12.23
N LYS A 76 -2.21 4.04 -11.82
CA LYS A 76 -3.29 3.81 -12.76
C LYS A 76 -4.54 4.53 -12.28
N ILE A 77 -5.41 4.85 -13.20
CA ILE A 77 -6.69 5.47 -12.88
C ILE A 77 -7.77 4.41 -13.08
N GLU A 78 -8.47 4.08 -11.99
CA GLU A 78 -9.62 3.18 -12.04
C GLU A 78 -10.88 3.97 -12.23
N THR A 79 -11.70 3.56 -13.17
CA THR A 79 -13.02 4.14 -13.38
C THR A 79 -14.08 3.22 -12.79
N PHE A 80 -15.11 3.82 -12.23
CA PHE A 80 -16.20 3.07 -11.62
C PHE A 80 -17.48 3.90 -11.69
N THR A 81 -18.62 3.23 -11.56
CA THR A 81 -19.91 3.91 -11.50
C THR A 81 -20.26 4.13 -10.04
N ASN A 82 -20.48 5.39 -9.65
CA ASN A 82 -20.83 5.72 -8.28
C ASN A 82 -22.32 5.46 -8.02
N ARG A 83 -22.74 5.75 -6.76
CA ARG A 83 -24.13 5.48 -6.34
C ARG A 83 -25.17 6.28 -7.14
N ASN A 84 -24.78 7.41 -7.70
CA ASN A 84 -25.68 8.24 -8.49
C ASN A 84 -25.75 7.84 -9.95
N GLY A 85 -25.06 6.74 -10.33
CA GLY A 85 -25.02 6.27 -11.71
C GLY A 85 -24.04 7.03 -12.58
N HIS A 86 -23.22 7.91 -12.00
CA HIS A 86 -22.22 8.67 -12.72
C HIS A 86 -20.88 7.96 -12.74
N GLU A 87 -20.14 8.14 -13.81
CA GLU A 87 -18.79 7.64 -13.91
C GLU A 87 -17.86 8.46 -13.04
N SER A 88 -17.08 7.79 -12.23
CA SER A 88 -16.06 8.39 -11.39
C SER A 88 -14.74 7.69 -11.57
N SER A 89 -13.66 8.33 -11.14
CA SER A 89 -12.33 7.74 -11.23
C SER A 89 -11.56 7.96 -9.93
N LYS A 90 -10.62 7.06 -9.66
CA LYS A 90 -9.72 7.20 -8.53
C LYS A 90 -8.33 6.72 -8.93
N PRO A 91 -7.27 7.38 -8.43
CA PRO A 91 -5.92 6.90 -8.65
C PRO A 91 -5.64 5.69 -7.74
N VAL A 92 -4.97 4.70 -8.31
CA VAL A 92 -4.54 3.51 -7.58
C VAL A 92 -3.12 3.22 -7.98
N ILE A 93 -2.27 2.85 -7.02
CA ILE A 93 -0.90 2.47 -7.31
C ILE A 93 -0.80 0.96 -7.32
N ARG A 94 -0.43 0.42 -8.47
CA ARG A 94 -0.15 -1.01 -8.58
C ARG A 94 1.29 -1.23 -8.14
N VAL A 95 1.47 -1.93 -7.02
CA VAL A 95 2.77 -2.10 -6.40
C VAL A 95 3.55 -3.20 -7.11
N ASN A 96 4.75 -2.85 -7.55
CA ASN A 96 5.69 -3.80 -8.16
C ASN A 96 6.71 -4.30 -7.16
N ARG A 97 7.02 -3.48 -6.16
CA ARG A 97 7.99 -3.82 -5.13
C ARG A 97 7.52 -3.27 -3.78
N LEU A 98 7.65 -4.09 -2.75
CA LEU A 98 7.30 -3.74 -1.38
C LEU A 98 8.50 -4.01 -0.49
N ASP A 99 8.93 -2.99 0.25
CA ASP A 99 9.99 -3.10 1.24
C ASP A 99 9.42 -2.83 2.63
N LEU A 100 9.71 -3.72 3.55
CA LEU A 100 9.33 -3.55 4.96
C LEU A 100 10.47 -2.79 5.64
N LEU A 101 10.24 -1.50 5.88
CA LEU A 101 11.29 -0.59 6.34
C LEU A 101 11.35 -0.42 7.85
N GLY A 102 10.30 -0.83 8.55
CA GLY A 102 10.25 -0.69 9.98
C GLY A 102 11.15 -1.68 10.70
N SER A 103 11.33 -1.45 12.00
CA SER A 103 12.03 -2.42 12.84
C SER A 103 11.20 -3.69 12.96
N LYS A 104 11.78 -4.75 13.51
CA LYS A 104 11.05 -5.98 13.78
C LYS A 104 9.83 -5.74 14.66
N ARG A 105 9.84 -4.70 15.47
CA ARG A 105 8.72 -4.35 16.32
C ARG A 105 7.48 -3.94 15.53
N ASP A 106 7.69 -3.36 14.33
CA ASP A 106 6.57 -2.94 13.50
C ASP A 106 5.85 -4.13 12.86
N VAL A 107 6.57 -5.23 12.62
CA VAL A 107 6.01 -6.41 11.96
C VAL A 107 5.76 -7.56 12.94
N ASP A 108 6.48 -7.60 14.06
CA ASP A 108 6.32 -8.61 15.08
C ASP A 108 6.46 -7.95 16.46
N PRO A 109 5.35 -7.70 17.16
CA PRO A 109 5.39 -7.02 18.45
C PRO A 109 6.13 -7.81 19.54
N ASN A 110 6.38 -9.10 19.32
CA ASN A 110 7.12 -9.92 20.28
C ASN A 110 8.60 -10.01 19.97
N ALA A 111 9.05 -9.44 18.85
CA ALA A 111 10.45 -9.50 18.48
C ALA A 111 11.28 -8.50 19.26
N VAL A 112 12.50 -8.90 19.59
CA VAL A 112 13.48 -7.99 20.17
C VAL A 112 14.08 -7.18 19.02
N ASP A 113 14.17 -5.88 19.21
CA ASP A 113 14.72 -4.98 18.21
C ASP A 113 16.24 -5.09 18.18
N ASN A 114 16.78 -5.59 17.09
CA ASN A 114 18.22 -5.74 16.88
C ASN A 114 18.73 -4.89 15.73
N TYR A 115 17.94 -3.95 15.28
CA TYR A 115 18.37 -3.08 14.19
C TYR A 115 19.42 -2.09 14.66
N ASN A 116 20.41 -1.95 13.83
CA ASN A 116 21.49 -1.00 14.05
C ASN A 116 21.44 0.10 13.02
#